data_2147bec39338212950589a15893a5964
#
_entry.id   2147bec39338212950589a15893a5964
#
_cell.length_a   1.000
_cell.length_b   1.000
_cell.length_c   1.000
_cell.angle_alpha   90.00
_cell.angle_beta   90.00
_cell.angle_gamma   90.00
#
_symmetry.space_group_name_H-M   'P 1'
#
loop_
_entity.id
_entity.type
_entity.pdbx_description
1 polymer ?
#
loop_
_entity_poly.entity_id
_entity_poly.type
_entity_poly.pdbx_seq_one_letter_code
_entity_poly.pdbx_strand_id
1 'polypeptide(L)'
;MDLGREQYINSVNLNIDTDFPYLVLDVINDNSFPRNPGFHVMHWHEDLQFILVLDGTIEVRTLDTSVLIRTGEGLFINKNVVHGVRRLENCHYNSFLFPAYFLEFYAGSPAKDFVDSVTSNDRMAFIHFTTALDWHKEVIAQLKKLVQIEKNKTDFYVYENLVRLSLLWLVMRKHVTLPQEQRESIVRLRMQKILRFIEEHYAEDITLTDLSMSANVSKSECSRCFKLSMNTTPYKYLTEYRLSKAAQLLKKTNEPIGNIADAVGFHQMSHFGKCFKEKTGCSPKAYREMENNP
;
A
#
# COMPACT_ATOMS: atom_id res chain seq x y z
N MET A 1 -24.76 0.71 16.61
CA MET A 1 -23.99 0.34 15.41
C MET A 1 -22.74 1.20 15.42
N ASP A 2 -21.65 0.58 15.85
CA ASP A 2 -20.36 1.28 15.99
C ASP A 2 -19.74 1.29 14.59
N LEU A 3 -19.75 2.46 13.95
CA LEU A 3 -19.04 2.67 12.68
C LEU A 3 -17.56 2.57 13.01
N GLY A 4 -16.98 1.41 12.73
CA GLY A 4 -15.58 1.08 12.97
C GLY A 4 -14.67 2.23 12.51
N ARG A 5 -13.85 2.71 13.43
CA ARG A 5 -12.85 3.76 13.21
C ARG A 5 -11.86 3.27 12.17
N GLU A 6 -11.98 3.74 10.93
CA GLU A 6 -11.00 3.47 9.88
C GLU A 6 -9.62 4.02 10.30
N GLN A 7 -8.61 3.16 10.27
CA GLN A 7 -7.22 3.46 10.65
C GLN A 7 -6.36 3.51 9.39
N TYR A 8 -5.33 4.36 9.34
CA TYR A 8 -4.51 4.65 8.14
C TYR A 8 -3.03 4.40 8.37
N ILE A 9 -2.33 3.78 7.40
CA ILE A 9 -0.90 3.40 7.53
C ILE A 9 -0.20 3.49 6.18
N ASN A 10 1.11 3.82 6.17
CA ASN A 10 1.98 3.50 5.05
C ASN A 10 2.26 1.98 5.06
N SER A 11 1.92 1.31 3.99
CA SER A 11 2.18 -0.12 3.82
C SER A 11 3.49 -0.30 3.08
N VAL A 12 4.56 -0.54 3.81
CA VAL A 12 5.84 -0.89 3.20
C VAL A 12 5.76 -2.31 2.65
N ASN A 13 6.28 -2.52 1.44
CA ASN A 13 6.46 -3.85 0.88
C ASN A 13 7.32 -4.71 1.83
N LEU A 14 6.78 -5.84 2.29
CA LEU A 14 7.47 -6.72 3.25
C LEU A 14 8.77 -7.30 2.69
N ASN A 15 8.93 -7.32 1.37
CA ASN A 15 10.08 -7.85 0.66
C ASN A 15 11.04 -6.75 0.15
N ILE A 16 10.89 -5.49 0.59
CA ILE A 16 11.68 -4.36 0.07
C ILE A 16 13.20 -4.54 0.25
N ASP A 17 13.58 -5.21 1.32
CA ASP A 17 14.99 -5.46 1.66
C ASP A 17 15.49 -6.83 1.16
N THR A 18 14.75 -7.50 0.28
CA THR A 18 15.15 -8.77 -0.33
C THR A 18 15.76 -8.54 -1.72
N ASP A 19 16.48 -9.54 -2.24
CA ASP A 19 17.03 -9.51 -3.61
C ASP A 19 15.94 -9.44 -4.70
N PHE A 20 14.70 -9.81 -4.35
CA PHE A 20 13.54 -9.74 -5.23
C PHE A 20 12.36 -9.11 -4.48
N PRO A 21 12.24 -7.76 -4.45
CA PRO A 21 11.20 -7.04 -3.75
C PRO A 21 9.82 -7.13 -4.45
N TYR A 22 9.38 -8.35 -4.71
CA TYR A 22 8.07 -8.71 -5.21
C TYR A 22 7.26 -9.33 -4.06
N LEU A 23 6.11 -8.76 -3.76
CA LEU A 23 5.24 -9.23 -2.70
C LEU A 23 3.90 -9.62 -3.26
N VAL A 24 3.47 -10.84 -2.96
CA VAL A 24 2.09 -11.27 -3.21
C VAL A 24 1.39 -11.49 -1.89
N LEU A 25 0.27 -10.80 -1.71
CA LEU A 25 -0.64 -11.05 -0.60
C LEU A 25 -1.79 -11.90 -1.11
N ASP A 26 -1.92 -13.09 -0.54
CA ASP A 26 -3.11 -13.93 -0.69
C ASP A 26 -4.09 -13.56 0.42
N VAL A 27 -5.25 -12.98 0.07
CA VAL A 27 -6.18 -12.41 1.03
C VAL A 27 -7.50 -13.15 1.01
N ILE A 28 -7.82 -13.76 2.15
CA ILE A 28 -9.08 -14.45 2.37
C ILE A 28 -9.83 -13.73 3.49
N ASN A 29 -10.92 -13.07 3.15
CA ASN A 29 -11.71 -12.21 4.03
C ASN A 29 -10.85 -11.10 4.66
N ASP A 30 -10.62 -11.18 5.98
CA ASP A 30 -9.84 -10.18 6.74
C ASP A 30 -8.40 -10.66 7.04
N ASN A 31 -7.95 -11.74 6.40
CA ASN A 31 -6.62 -12.31 6.63
C ASN A 31 -5.75 -12.24 5.38
N SER A 32 -4.56 -11.68 5.50
CA SER A 32 -3.54 -11.67 4.45
C SER A 32 -2.44 -12.69 4.73
N PHE A 33 -1.94 -13.33 3.69
CA PHE A 33 -0.81 -14.26 3.72
C PHE A 33 0.23 -13.81 2.66
N PRO A 34 1.46 -13.43 3.03
CA PRO A 34 1.94 -13.26 4.41
C PRO A 34 1.16 -12.17 5.16
N ARG A 35 1.19 -12.25 6.49
CA ARG A 35 0.47 -11.29 7.34
C ARG A 35 1.02 -9.88 7.12
N ASN A 36 0.17 -8.97 6.67
CA ASN A 36 0.52 -7.56 6.48
C ASN A 36 -0.36 -6.70 7.39
N PRO A 37 0.18 -6.12 8.49
CA PRO A 37 -0.60 -5.36 9.45
C PRO A 37 -1.27 -4.11 8.88
N GLY A 38 -0.82 -3.63 7.73
CA GLY A 38 -1.29 -2.39 7.11
C GLY A 38 -2.40 -2.55 6.08
N PHE A 39 -2.74 -3.77 5.68
CA PHE A 39 -3.57 -3.95 4.50
C PHE A 39 -5.07 -3.64 4.70
N HIS A 40 -5.55 -3.63 5.96
CA HIS A 40 -6.96 -3.32 6.29
C HIS A 40 -7.29 -1.82 6.36
N VAL A 41 -6.31 -0.96 6.17
CA VAL A 41 -6.47 0.47 6.41
C VAL A 41 -6.13 1.25 5.17
N MET A 42 -6.62 2.47 5.08
CA MET A 42 -6.17 3.38 4.04
C MET A 42 -4.66 3.58 4.18
N HIS A 43 -3.92 3.29 3.13
CA HIS A 43 -2.47 3.33 3.09
C HIS A 43 -1.98 3.79 1.72
N TRP A 44 -0.71 4.01 1.60
CA TRP A 44 -0.02 4.26 0.34
C TRP A 44 1.33 3.55 0.35
N HIS A 45 1.90 3.34 -0.81
CA HIS A 45 3.23 2.74 -1.01
C HIS A 45 3.83 3.23 -2.33
N GLU A 46 5.15 3.10 -2.46
CA GLU A 46 5.87 3.45 -3.69
C GLU A 46 5.79 2.37 -4.77
N ASP A 47 5.38 1.16 -4.40
CA ASP A 47 5.19 0.06 -5.34
C ASP A 47 3.99 0.27 -6.26
N LEU A 48 4.06 -0.31 -7.45
CA LEU A 48 2.90 -0.56 -8.28
C LEU A 48 2.13 -1.76 -7.70
N GLN A 49 0.81 -1.70 -7.75
CA GLN A 49 -0.04 -2.77 -7.24
C GLN A 49 -1.04 -3.24 -8.28
N PHE A 50 -1.16 -4.55 -8.41
CA PHE A 50 -2.28 -5.16 -9.12
C PHE A 50 -3.08 -6.05 -8.17
N ILE A 51 -4.39 -6.06 -8.35
CA ILE A 51 -5.31 -6.91 -7.60
C ILE A 51 -6.06 -7.78 -8.58
N LEU A 52 -6.27 -9.06 -8.23
CA LEU A 52 -7.18 -9.97 -8.93
C LEU A 52 -8.14 -10.56 -7.90
N VAL A 53 -9.44 -10.36 -8.08
CA VAL A 53 -10.48 -10.98 -7.25
C VAL A 53 -10.77 -12.38 -7.77
N LEU A 54 -10.54 -13.38 -6.93
CA LEU A 54 -10.75 -14.79 -7.23
C LEU A 54 -12.17 -15.22 -6.86
N ASP A 55 -12.71 -14.66 -5.77
CA ASP A 55 -14.08 -14.92 -5.31
C ASP A 55 -14.62 -13.71 -4.52
N GLY A 56 -15.93 -13.49 -4.57
CA GLY A 56 -16.64 -12.42 -3.85
C GLY A 56 -16.49 -11.04 -4.46
N THR A 57 -16.71 -10.02 -3.62
CA THR A 57 -16.67 -8.60 -4.02
C THR A 57 -15.92 -7.76 -2.99
N ILE A 58 -15.00 -6.96 -3.47
CA ILE A 58 -14.28 -5.96 -2.65
C ILE A 58 -14.59 -4.54 -3.14
N GLU A 59 -14.50 -3.58 -2.24
CA GLU A 59 -14.49 -2.15 -2.54
C GLU A 59 -13.07 -1.62 -2.35
N VAL A 60 -12.51 -1.03 -3.40
CA VAL A 60 -11.26 -0.28 -3.30
C VAL A 60 -11.59 1.21 -3.28
N ARG A 61 -11.15 1.90 -2.24
CA ARG A 61 -11.41 3.32 -2.00
C ARG A 61 -10.11 4.10 -2.13
N THR A 62 -10.18 5.26 -2.78
CA THR A 62 -9.13 6.28 -2.78
C THR A 62 -9.63 7.51 -2.02
N LEU A 63 -8.85 8.60 -2.01
CA LEU A 63 -9.26 9.85 -1.36
C LEU A 63 -10.50 10.48 -2.03
N ASP A 64 -10.68 10.26 -3.33
CA ASP A 64 -11.66 10.98 -4.14
C ASP A 64 -12.80 10.08 -4.65
N THR A 65 -12.59 8.77 -4.68
CA THR A 65 -13.54 7.84 -5.29
C THR A 65 -13.43 6.43 -4.73
N SER A 66 -14.41 5.58 -5.08
CA SER A 66 -14.34 4.14 -4.81
C SER A 66 -14.79 3.34 -6.02
N VAL A 67 -14.33 2.10 -6.10
CA VAL A 67 -14.68 1.16 -7.17
C VAL A 67 -14.94 -0.22 -6.59
N LEU A 68 -15.98 -0.90 -7.10
CA LEU A 68 -16.29 -2.29 -6.75
C LEU A 68 -15.60 -3.23 -7.73
N ILE A 69 -14.87 -4.20 -7.20
CA ILE A 69 -14.18 -5.22 -7.98
C ILE A 69 -14.80 -6.57 -7.64
N ARG A 70 -15.29 -7.28 -8.64
CA ARG A 70 -16.00 -8.55 -8.49
C ARG A 70 -15.13 -9.73 -8.90
N THR A 71 -15.60 -10.92 -8.57
CA THR A 71 -14.97 -12.18 -9.03
C THR A 71 -14.59 -12.14 -10.51
N GLY A 72 -13.33 -12.43 -10.79
CA GLY A 72 -12.77 -12.46 -12.14
C GLY A 72 -12.33 -11.10 -12.69
N GLU A 73 -12.55 -10.02 -11.96
CA GLU A 73 -12.08 -8.67 -12.31
C GLU A 73 -10.75 -8.35 -11.64
N GLY A 74 -10.04 -7.36 -12.18
CA GLY A 74 -8.75 -6.89 -11.66
C GLY A 74 -8.70 -5.39 -11.51
N LEU A 75 -7.69 -4.92 -10.77
CA LEU A 75 -7.42 -3.50 -10.57
C LEU A 75 -5.92 -3.26 -10.64
N PHE A 76 -5.52 -2.19 -11.31
CA PHE A 76 -4.21 -1.57 -11.16
C PHE A 76 -4.32 -0.36 -10.22
N ILE A 77 -3.39 -0.21 -9.29
CA ILE A 77 -3.24 0.95 -8.42
C ILE A 77 -1.84 1.50 -8.63
N ASN A 78 -1.77 2.81 -8.93
CA ASN A 78 -0.51 3.49 -9.17
C ASN A 78 0.25 3.73 -7.85
N LYS A 79 1.58 3.94 -7.95
CA LYS A 79 2.40 4.32 -6.79
C LYS A 79 1.90 5.61 -6.14
N ASN A 80 2.11 5.73 -4.83
CA ASN A 80 1.77 6.92 -4.04
C ASN A 80 0.26 7.28 -4.02
N VAL A 81 -0.61 6.37 -4.46
CA VAL A 81 -2.06 6.53 -4.31
C VAL A 81 -2.48 6.09 -2.93
N VAL A 82 -3.11 7.00 -2.18
CA VAL A 82 -3.74 6.63 -0.90
C VAL A 82 -4.98 5.83 -1.19
N HIS A 83 -5.00 4.58 -0.74
CA HIS A 83 -6.10 3.65 -1.00
C HIS A 83 -6.31 2.67 0.15
N GLY A 84 -7.47 2.04 0.17
CA GLY A 84 -7.81 0.98 1.10
C GLY A 84 -8.76 -0.01 0.46
N VAL A 85 -8.65 -1.27 0.88
CA VAL A 85 -9.50 -2.36 0.41
C VAL A 85 -10.44 -2.77 1.54
N ARG A 86 -11.74 -2.81 1.25
CA ARG A 86 -12.78 -3.28 2.16
C ARG A 86 -13.56 -4.41 1.51
N ARG A 87 -13.74 -5.52 2.21
CA ARG A 87 -14.65 -6.57 1.78
C ARG A 87 -16.12 -6.14 1.94
N LEU A 88 -16.96 -6.52 1.03
CA LEU A 88 -18.42 -6.35 1.14
C LEU A 88 -19.10 -7.65 1.54
N GLU A 89 -18.49 -8.78 1.22
CA GLU A 89 -18.93 -10.13 1.50
C GLU A 89 -17.71 -11.03 1.73
N ASN A 90 -17.89 -12.34 1.90
CA ASN A 90 -16.75 -13.25 1.86
C ASN A 90 -16.02 -13.09 0.54
N CYS A 91 -14.71 -12.95 0.60
CA CYS A 91 -13.90 -12.69 -0.57
C CYS A 91 -12.55 -13.40 -0.52
N HIS A 92 -12.02 -13.66 -1.70
CA HIS A 92 -10.66 -14.13 -1.91
C HIS A 92 -10.02 -13.34 -3.06
N TYR A 93 -8.89 -12.70 -2.82
CA TYR A 93 -8.16 -11.98 -3.85
C TYR A 93 -6.65 -12.05 -3.64
N ASN A 94 -5.89 -11.92 -4.71
CA ASN A 94 -4.45 -11.73 -4.65
C ASN A 94 -4.09 -10.28 -4.96
N SER A 95 -3.13 -9.76 -4.21
CA SER A 95 -2.53 -8.44 -4.42
C SER A 95 -1.04 -8.60 -4.73
N PHE A 96 -0.60 -8.06 -5.86
CA PHE A 96 0.75 -8.14 -6.39
C PHE A 96 1.40 -6.77 -6.29
N LEU A 97 2.44 -6.64 -5.46
CA LEU A 97 3.16 -5.38 -5.23
C LEU A 97 4.61 -5.53 -5.72
N PHE A 98 5.09 -4.55 -6.47
CA PHE A 98 6.45 -4.55 -6.97
C PHE A 98 6.92 -3.14 -7.34
N PRO A 99 8.22 -2.85 -7.23
CA PRO A 99 8.76 -1.55 -7.59
C PRO A 99 8.71 -1.30 -9.10
N ALA A 100 8.49 -0.05 -9.48
CA ALA A 100 8.35 0.35 -10.88
C ALA A 100 9.58 0.02 -11.75
N TYR A 101 10.79 -0.02 -11.15
CA TYR A 101 12.02 -0.32 -11.88
C TYR A 101 12.08 -1.74 -12.45
N PHE A 102 11.23 -2.68 -12.00
CA PHE A 102 11.10 -3.99 -12.64
C PHE A 102 10.69 -3.90 -14.11
N LEU A 103 10.01 -2.81 -14.47
CA LEU A 103 9.51 -2.56 -15.83
C LEU A 103 10.47 -1.70 -16.66
N GLU A 104 11.53 -1.19 -16.04
CA GLU A 104 12.52 -0.33 -16.71
C GLU A 104 13.65 -1.14 -17.37
N PHE A 105 13.80 -2.42 -17.01
CA PHE A 105 14.80 -3.40 -17.47
C PHE A 105 16.24 -3.11 -17.08
N TYR A 106 16.72 -1.86 -17.23
CA TYR A 106 18.08 -1.44 -16.85
C TYR A 106 18.15 0.09 -16.71
N ALA A 107 19.17 0.55 -15.98
CA ALA A 107 19.39 1.98 -15.77
C ALA A 107 19.64 2.70 -17.11
N GLY A 108 18.89 3.81 -17.36
CA GLY A 108 18.96 4.54 -18.63
C GLY A 108 18.17 3.92 -19.78
N SER A 109 17.35 2.91 -19.51
CA SER A 109 16.50 2.29 -20.54
C SER A 109 15.44 3.28 -21.06
N PRO A 110 15.20 3.33 -22.38
CA PRO A 110 14.07 4.09 -22.95
C PRO A 110 12.69 3.59 -22.46
N ALA A 111 12.61 2.37 -21.92
CA ALA A 111 11.38 1.85 -21.32
C ALA A 111 10.93 2.68 -20.12
N LYS A 112 11.85 3.36 -19.43
CA LYS A 112 11.56 4.23 -18.30
C LYS A 112 10.54 5.32 -18.64
N ASP A 113 10.59 5.93 -19.82
CA ASP A 113 9.65 6.96 -20.24
C ASP A 113 8.21 6.45 -20.31
N PHE A 114 8.04 5.19 -20.74
CA PHE A 114 6.71 4.54 -20.74
C PHE A 114 6.21 4.21 -19.34
N VAL A 115 7.11 3.92 -18.41
CA VAL A 115 6.79 3.70 -17.01
C VAL A 115 6.45 5.04 -16.34
N ASP A 116 7.31 6.02 -16.46
CA ASP A 116 7.14 7.35 -15.86
C ASP A 116 5.88 8.05 -16.35
N SER A 117 5.51 7.90 -17.62
CA SER A 117 4.28 8.50 -18.16
C SER A 117 3.00 8.08 -17.42
N VAL A 118 2.98 6.90 -16.81
CA VAL A 118 1.89 6.42 -15.95
C VAL A 118 2.16 6.76 -14.50
N THR A 119 3.35 6.41 -14.02
CA THR A 119 3.67 6.47 -12.59
C THR A 119 3.79 7.88 -12.04
N SER A 120 4.13 8.84 -12.89
CA SER A 120 4.16 10.28 -12.56
C SER A 120 2.85 11.00 -12.88
N ASN A 121 1.86 10.32 -13.45
CA ASN A 121 0.57 10.91 -13.77
C ASN A 121 -0.38 10.80 -12.57
N ASP A 122 -0.51 11.88 -11.85
CA ASP A 122 -1.33 11.97 -10.63
C ASP A 122 -2.82 11.71 -10.83
N ARG A 123 -3.31 11.73 -12.06
CA ARG A 123 -4.70 11.41 -12.41
C ARG A 123 -4.91 9.94 -12.72
N MET A 124 -3.82 9.21 -12.92
CA MET A 124 -3.85 7.78 -13.09
C MET A 124 -3.77 7.09 -11.72
N ALA A 125 -4.81 7.26 -10.91
CA ALA A 125 -4.85 6.63 -9.59
C ALA A 125 -5.00 5.11 -9.69
N PHE A 126 -5.95 4.65 -10.51
CA PHE A 126 -6.21 3.23 -10.73
C PHE A 126 -6.84 2.97 -12.10
N ILE A 127 -6.81 1.71 -12.53
CA ILE A 127 -7.51 1.20 -13.72
C ILE A 127 -8.26 -0.06 -13.33
N HIS A 128 -9.57 -0.07 -13.55
CA HIS A 128 -10.42 -1.24 -13.30
C HIS A 128 -10.49 -2.12 -14.56
N PHE A 129 -10.08 -3.37 -14.43
CA PHE A 129 -10.13 -4.37 -15.50
C PHE A 129 -11.35 -5.27 -15.34
N THR A 130 -12.26 -5.20 -16.31
CA THR A 130 -13.48 -6.00 -16.37
C THR A 130 -13.42 -6.98 -17.53
N THR A 131 -14.38 -7.88 -17.63
CA THR A 131 -14.47 -8.80 -18.78
C THR A 131 -15.12 -8.18 -20.03
N ALA A 132 -15.46 -6.89 -19.99
CA ALA A 132 -16.16 -6.20 -21.09
C ALA A 132 -15.26 -5.87 -22.29
N LEU A 133 -13.96 -5.57 -22.02
CA LEU A 133 -13.00 -5.21 -23.07
C LEU A 133 -11.98 -6.33 -23.28
N ASP A 134 -11.59 -6.60 -24.52
CA ASP A 134 -10.69 -7.71 -24.83
C ASP A 134 -9.30 -7.51 -24.23
N TRP A 135 -8.75 -6.31 -24.26
CA TRP A 135 -7.47 -6.04 -23.62
C TRP A 135 -7.50 -6.14 -22.07
N HIS A 136 -8.67 -5.89 -21.45
CA HIS A 136 -8.87 -6.17 -20.01
C HIS A 136 -8.79 -7.67 -19.74
N LYS A 137 -9.44 -8.49 -20.60
CA LYS A 137 -9.35 -9.95 -20.49
C LYS A 137 -7.91 -10.44 -20.59
N GLU A 138 -7.12 -9.82 -21.47
CA GLU A 138 -5.69 -10.16 -21.62
C GLU A 138 -4.90 -9.82 -20.36
N VAL A 139 -5.10 -8.63 -19.77
CA VAL A 139 -4.52 -8.25 -18.47
C VAL A 139 -4.92 -9.24 -17.37
N ILE A 140 -6.21 -9.54 -17.24
CA ILE A 140 -6.73 -10.52 -16.28
C ILE A 140 -6.11 -11.91 -16.50
N ALA A 141 -5.90 -12.31 -17.76
CA ALA A 141 -5.23 -13.58 -18.06
C ALA A 141 -3.77 -13.61 -17.57
N GLN A 142 -3.02 -12.50 -17.69
CA GLN A 142 -1.68 -12.40 -17.11
C GLN A 142 -1.71 -12.46 -15.57
N LEU A 143 -2.66 -11.76 -14.92
CA LEU A 143 -2.82 -11.85 -13.48
C LEU A 143 -3.13 -13.27 -12.99
N LYS A 144 -4.00 -14.01 -13.70
CA LYS A 144 -4.25 -15.44 -13.42
C LYS A 144 -2.99 -16.29 -13.54
N LYS A 145 -2.11 -16.00 -14.50
CA LYS A 145 -0.82 -16.69 -14.62
C LYS A 145 0.11 -16.39 -13.46
N LEU A 146 0.15 -15.14 -12.97
CA LEU A 146 0.90 -14.79 -11.75
C LEU A 146 0.40 -15.59 -10.54
N VAL A 147 -0.93 -15.74 -10.36
CA VAL A 147 -1.50 -16.63 -9.32
C VAL A 147 -1.00 -18.07 -9.45
N GLN A 148 -0.89 -18.60 -10.68
CA GLN A 148 -0.40 -19.97 -10.90
C GLN A 148 1.10 -20.10 -10.57
N ILE A 149 1.91 -19.09 -10.91
CA ILE A 149 3.34 -19.06 -10.57
C ILE A 149 3.52 -19.05 -9.06
N GLU A 150 2.70 -18.26 -8.31
CA GLU A 150 2.74 -18.26 -6.84
C GLU A 150 2.43 -19.63 -6.22
N LYS A 151 1.46 -20.35 -6.79
CA LYS A 151 1.06 -21.68 -6.31
C LYS A 151 2.09 -22.78 -6.64
N ASN A 152 2.80 -22.61 -7.74
CA ASN A 152 3.70 -23.64 -8.30
C ASN A 152 5.08 -23.03 -8.57
N LYS A 153 5.75 -22.53 -7.52
CA LYS A 153 7.07 -21.91 -7.64
C LYS A 153 8.11 -22.88 -8.20
N THR A 154 8.75 -22.48 -9.27
CA THR A 154 9.84 -23.20 -9.94
C THR A 154 11.19 -22.53 -9.66
N ASP A 155 12.29 -23.14 -10.08
CA ASP A 155 13.63 -22.50 -10.05
C ASP A 155 13.68 -21.23 -10.90
N PHE A 156 12.75 -21.06 -11.84
CA PHE A 156 12.63 -19.88 -12.71
C PHE A 156 11.63 -18.83 -12.19
N TYR A 157 11.14 -18.98 -10.96
CA TYR A 157 10.10 -18.14 -10.36
C TYR A 157 10.32 -16.64 -10.57
N VAL A 158 11.53 -16.14 -10.31
CA VAL A 158 11.87 -14.71 -10.48
C VAL A 158 11.71 -14.29 -11.94
N TYR A 159 12.26 -15.08 -12.86
CA TYR A 159 12.24 -14.80 -14.28
C TYR A 159 10.82 -14.85 -14.86
N GLU A 160 10.05 -15.86 -14.48
CA GLU A 160 8.65 -16.01 -14.89
C GLU A 160 7.78 -14.81 -14.45
N ASN A 161 7.94 -14.34 -13.21
CA ASN A 161 7.23 -13.16 -12.72
C ASN A 161 7.62 -11.90 -13.50
N LEU A 162 8.92 -11.63 -13.69
CA LEU A 162 9.38 -10.45 -14.44
C LEU A 162 8.83 -10.41 -15.87
N VAL A 163 8.83 -11.54 -16.57
CA VAL A 163 8.25 -11.66 -17.91
C VAL A 163 6.74 -11.38 -17.89
N ARG A 164 6.00 -11.94 -16.92
CA ARG A 164 4.56 -11.72 -16.80
C ARG A 164 4.19 -10.29 -16.46
N LEU A 165 4.90 -9.67 -15.51
CA LEU A 165 4.70 -8.27 -15.15
C LEU A 165 4.98 -7.35 -16.35
N SER A 166 6.04 -7.62 -17.12
CA SER A 166 6.36 -6.87 -18.33
C SER A 166 5.28 -7.01 -19.41
N LEU A 167 4.76 -8.21 -19.65
CA LEU A 167 3.67 -8.46 -20.61
C LEU A 167 2.38 -7.75 -20.17
N LEU A 168 2.01 -7.87 -18.91
CA LEU A 168 0.85 -7.20 -18.34
C LEU A 168 0.96 -5.69 -18.52
N TRP A 169 2.11 -5.10 -18.18
CA TRP A 169 2.37 -3.68 -18.37
C TRP A 169 2.29 -3.26 -19.84
N LEU A 170 2.88 -4.04 -20.74
CA LEU A 170 2.85 -3.75 -22.17
C LEU A 170 1.42 -3.72 -22.72
N VAL A 171 0.60 -4.72 -22.37
CA VAL A 171 -0.83 -4.75 -22.76
C VAL A 171 -1.54 -3.51 -22.26
N MET A 172 -1.40 -3.21 -20.98
CA MET A 172 -2.02 -2.03 -20.37
C MET A 172 -1.57 -0.74 -21.09
N ARG A 173 -0.27 -0.54 -21.30
CA ARG A 173 0.28 0.69 -21.90
C ARG A 173 -0.14 0.92 -23.35
N LYS A 174 -0.37 -0.14 -24.13
CA LYS A 174 -0.87 -0.02 -25.51
C LYS A 174 -2.29 0.52 -25.61
N HIS A 175 -3.10 0.33 -24.58
CA HIS A 175 -4.54 0.64 -24.62
C HIS A 175 -4.95 1.80 -23.72
N VAL A 176 -4.15 2.10 -22.70
CA VAL A 176 -4.48 3.16 -21.75
C VAL A 176 -4.22 4.53 -22.36
N THR A 177 -5.28 5.33 -22.46
CA THR A 177 -5.17 6.76 -22.73
C THR A 177 -4.86 7.49 -21.44
N LEU A 178 -3.71 8.17 -21.41
CA LEU A 178 -3.31 8.93 -20.22
C LEU A 178 -4.17 10.19 -20.11
N PRO A 179 -4.74 10.48 -18.93
CA PRO A 179 -5.45 11.73 -18.69
C PRO A 179 -4.51 12.92 -18.94
N GLN A 180 -5.02 13.94 -19.67
CA GLN A 180 -4.25 15.17 -19.85
C GLN A 180 -4.09 15.91 -18.54
N GLU A 181 -2.92 16.58 -18.36
CA GLU A 181 -2.68 17.42 -17.19
C GLU A 181 -3.72 18.55 -17.11
N GLN A 182 -4.57 18.50 -16.09
CA GLN A 182 -5.34 19.65 -15.60
C GLN A 182 -4.93 19.91 -14.16
N ARG A 183 -5.19 21.10 -13.63
CA ARG A 183 -4.77 21.53 -12.28
C ARG A 183 -5.02 20.46 -11.23
N GLU A 184 -3.94 20.02 -10.59
CA GLU A 184 -3.97 19.05 -9.48
C GLU A 184 -4.89 19.50 -8.34
N SER A 185 -5.48 18.54 -7.63
CA SER A 185 -6.15 18.82 -6.37
C SER A 185 -5.11 19.32 -5.36
N ILE A 186 -5.21 20.60 -4.98
CA ILE A 186 -4.32 21.25 -4.00
C ILE A 186 -4.27 20.45 -2.70
N VAL A 187 -5.39 19.85 -2.30
CA VAL A 187 -5.49 19.01 -1.09
C VAL A 187 -4.61 17.77 -1.24
N ARG A 188 -4.64 17.11 -2.41
CA ARG A 188 -3.83 15.92 -2.67
C ARG A 188 -2.34 16.21 -2.63
N LEU A 189 -1.88 17.26 -3.31
CA LEU A 189 -0.47 17.70 -3.28
C LEU A 189 0.01 18.03 -1.86
N ARG A 190 -0.83 18.70 -1.09
CA ARG A 190 -0.53 19.00 0.32
C ARG A 190 -0.40 17.72 1.14
N MET A 191 -1.35 16.80 0.98
CA MET A 191 -1.31 15.51 1.68
C MET A 191 -0.06 14.70 1.32
N GLN A 192 0.30 14.60 0.05
CA GLN A 192 1.52 13.89 -0.37
C GLN A 192 2.78 14.46 0.32
N LYS A 193 2.92 15.79 0.37
CA LYS A 193 4.05 16.45 1.06
C LYS A 193 4.09 16.14 2.54
N ILE A 194 2.93 16.20 3.20
CA ILE A 194 2.82 15.92 4.64
C ILE A 194 3.13 14.45 4.93
N LEU A 195 2.60 13.54 4.12
CA LEU A 195 2.82 12.10 4.30
C LEU A 195 4.30 11.72 4.08
N ARG A 196 4.94 12.29 3.06
CA ARG A 196 6.38 12.11 2.84
C ARG A 196 7.20 12.63 4.02
N PHE A 197 6.88 13.80 4.54
CA PHE A 197 7.55 14.35 5.72
C PHE A 197 7.42 13.42 6.94
N ILE A 198 6.21 12.87 7.16
CA ILE A 198 6.01 11.87 8.23
C ILE A 198 6.88 10.64 8.01
N GLU A 199 6.98 10.15 6.79
CA GLU A 199 7.78 8.99 6.44
C GLU A 199 9.27 9.18 6.71
N GLU A 200 9.79 10.36 6.35
CA GLU A 200 11.21 10.71 6.53
C GLU A 200 11.57 10.98 7.99
N HIS A 201 10.62 11.45 8.82
CA HIS A 201 10.88 11.97 10.16
C HIS A 201 10.10 11.27 11.30
N TYR A 202 9.34 10.19 11.03
CA TYR A 202 8.42 9.59 12.00
C TYR A 202 9.04 9.24 13.36
N ALA A 203 10.33 8.94 13.41
CA ALA A 203 11.06 8.62 14.64
C ALA A 203 11.35 9.86 15.51
N GLU A 204 11.22 11.06 14.95
CA GLU A 204 11.52 12.33 15.60
C GLU A 204 10.27 12.92 16.30
N ASP A 205 10.47 13.95 17.13
CA ASP A 205 9.37 14.68 17.78
C ASP A 205 8.65 15.62 16.80
N ILE A 206 7.81 15.04 15.93
CA ILE A 206 7.05 15.80 14.95
C ILE A 206 5.88 16.53 15.62
N THR A 207 5.81 17.84 15.41
CA THR A 207 4.68 18.68 15.84
C THR A 207 3.72 18.96 14.67
N LEU A 208 2.50 19.42 14.99
CA LEU A 208 1.56 19.90 13.95
C LEU A 208 2.13 21.10 13.18
N THR A 209 3.05 21.86 13.78
CA THR A 209 3.76 22.96 13.11
C THR A 209 4.63 22.42 11.99
N ASP A 210 5.45 21.42 12.28
CA ASP A 210 6.35 20.80 11.32
C ASP A 210 5.57 20.22 10.13
N LEU A 211 4.50 19.49 10.42
CA LEU A 211 3.60 18.95 9.40
C LEU A 211 2.98 20.04 8.52
N SER A 212 2.54 21.13 9.12
CA SER A 212 1.93 22.24 8.36
C SER A 212 2.96 22.98 7.50
N MET A 213 4.19 23.14 8.02
CA MET A 213 5.30 23.77 7.29
C MET A 213 5.77 22.92 6.10
N SER A 214 5.77 21.59 6.22
CA SER A 214 6.19 20.69 5.12
C SER A 214 5.36 20.87 3.84
N ALA A 215 4.11 21.30 3.98
CA ALA A 215 3.20 21.56 2.85
C ALA A 215 2.92 23.06 2.62
N ASN A 216 3.60 23.97 3.33
CA ASN A 216 3.35 25.41 3.29
C ASN A 216 1.88 25.78 3.55
N VAL A 217 1.29 25.23 4.61
CA VAL A 217 -0.10 25.50 5.01
C VAL A 217 -0.21 25.90 6.48
N SER A 218 -1.36 26.43 6.89
CA SER A 218 -1.64 26.62 8.31
C SER A 218 -1.91 25.29 9.02
N LYS A 219 -1.75 25.25 10.34
CA LYS A 219 -2.12 24.09 11.19
C LYS A 219 -3.57 23.65 11.00
N SER A 220 -4.47 24.62 10.87
CA SER A 220 -5.90 24.39 10.61
C SER A 220 -6.10 23.71 9.26
N GLU A 221 -5.42 24.20 8.22
CA GLU A 221 -5.51 23.62 6.87
C GLU A 221 -4.88 22.21 6.81
N CYS A 222 -3.75 22.00 7.50
CA CYS A 222 -3.15 20.67 7.64
C CYS A 222 -4.16 19.68 8.27
N SER A 223 -4.76 20.04 9.39
CA SER A 223 -5.79 19.22 10.04
C SER A 223 -7.01 18.99 9.14
N ARG A 224 -7.43 20.01 8.38
CA ARG A 224 -8.53 19.92 7.42
C ARG A 224 -8.21 18.96 6.29
N CYS A 225 -6.99 18.99 5.75
CA CYS A 225 -6.54 18.05 4.74
C CYS A 225 -6.63 16.61 5.23
N PHE A 226 -6.12 16.30 6.43
CA PHE A 226 -6.24 14.98 7.03
C PHE A 226 -7.70 14.56 7.25
N LYS A 227 -8.55 15.48 7.73
CA LYS A 227 -9.96 15.18 7.95
C LYS A 227 -10.71 14.87 6.65
N LEU A 228 -10.47 15.66 5.61
CA LEU A 228 -11.13 15.49 4.31
C LEU A 228 -10.61 14.24 3.57
N SER A 229 -9.29 14.04 3.59
CA SER A 229 -8.66 12.98 2.80
C SER A 229 -8.73 11.60 3.46
N MET A 230 -8.57 11.55 4.79
CA MET A 230 -8.38 10.30 5.52
C MET A 230 -9.33 10.14 6.72
N ASN A 231 -10.23 11.07 6.95
CA ASN A 231 -11.12 11.11 8.11
C ASN A 231 -10.41 10.91 9.48
N THR A 232 -9.15 11.33 9.59
CA THR A 232 -8.32 11.18 10.79
C THR A 232 -7.67 12.50 11.19
N THR A 233 -6.82 12.48 12.23
CA THR A 233 -5.98 13.62 12.62
C THR A 233 -4.51 13.33 12.29
N PRO A 234 -3.66 14.37 12.04
CA PRO A 234 -2.23 14.19 11.78
C PRO A 234 -1.53 13.34 12.83
N TYR A 235 -1.83 13.62 14.10
CA TYR A 235 -1.20 12.93 15.23
C TYR A 235 -1.60 11.45 15.33
N LYS A 236 -2.88 11.16 15.08
CA LYS A 236 -3.36 9.77 15.05
C LYS A 236 -2.70 8.99 13.93
N TYR A 237 -2.60 9.59 12.74
CA TYR A 237 -1.89 8.99 11.61
C TYR A 237 -0.42 8.69 11.96
N LEU A 238 0.32 9.68 12.50
CA LEU A 238 1.72 9.49 12.91
C LEU A 238 1.87 8.34 13.92
N THR A 239 0.99 8.27 14.92
CA THR A 239 1.00 7.18 15.91
C THR A 239 0.82 5.82 15.23
N GLU A 240 -0.12 5.70 14.33
CA GLU A 240 -0.40 4.46 13.60
C GLU A 240 0.74 4.07 12.66
N TYR A 241 1.37 5.05 12.01
CA TYR A 241 2.56 4.85 11.20
C TYR A 241 3.73 4.27 12.04
N ARG A 242 4.02 4.87 13.19
CA ARG A 242 5.03 4.37 14.14
C ARG A 242 4.77 2.93 14.59
N LEU A 243 3.50 2.61 14.91
CA LEU A 243 3.11 1.24 15.30
C LEU A 243 3.31 0.23 14.16
N SER A 244 3.06 0.62 12.92
CA SER A 244 3.33 -0.21 11.76
C SER A 244 4.82 -0.51 11.60
N LYS A 245 5.68 0.51 11.74
CA LYS A 245 7.15 0.33 11.71
C LYS A 245 7.63 -0.55 12.89
N ALA A 246 7.07 -0.36 14.08
CA ALA A 246 7.38 -1.21 15.23
C ALA A 246 7.00 -2.68 14.98
N ALA A 247 5.84 -2.95 14.38
CA ALA A 247 5.42 -4.31 14.03
C ALA A 247 6.41 -4.97 13.05
N GLN A 248 6.93 -4.22 12.08
CA GLN A 248 7.97 -4.71 11.15
C GLN A 248 9.28 -5.05 11.88
N LEU A 249 9.75 -4.15 12.76
CA LEU A 249 10.97 -4.39 13.54
C LEU A 249 10.83 -5.57 14.49
N LEU A 250 9.66 -5.75 15.12
CA LEU A 250 9.38 -6.90 15.99
C LEU A 250 9.46 -8.24 15.24
N LYS A 251 9.12 -8.26 13.94
CA LYS A 251 9.22 -9.45 13.08
C LYS A 251 10.66 -9.69 12.59
N LYS A 252 11.34 -8.62 12.19
CA LYS A 252 12.65 -8.71 11.50
C LYS A 252 13.84 -8.79 12.46
N THR A 253 13.68 -8.42 13.73
CA THR A 253 14.79 -8.29 14.68
C THR A 253 14.50 -8.91 16.05
N ASN A 254 15.57 -9.24 16.78
CA ASN A 254 15.50 -9.64 18.19
C ASN A 254 15.78 -8.48 19.15
N GLU A 255 15.78 -7.24 18.65
CA GLU A 255 16.00 -6.04 19.46
C GLU A 255 15.05 -5.97 20.65
N PRO A 256 15.49 -5.48 21.82
CA PRO A 256 14.64 -5.25 22.97
C PRO A 256 13.42 -4.40 22.58
N ILE A 257 12.25 -4.74 23.12
CA ILE A 257 11.00 -4.05 22.78
C ILE A 257 11.08 -2.55 23.11
N GLY A 258 11.82 -2.19 24.18
CA GLY A 258 12.10 -0.80 24.54
C GLY A 258 12.87 -0.06 23.44
N ASN A 259 13.93 -0.66 22.92
CA ASN A 259 14.72 -0.09 21.84
C ASN A 259 13.89 0.11 20.57
N ILE A 260 13.00 -0.84 20.26
CA ILE A 260 12.08 -0.71 19.13
C ILE A 260 11.09 0.44 19.35
N ALA A 261 10.52 0.57 20.55
CA ALA A 261 9.63 1.68 20.88
C ALA A 261 10.32 3.04 20.68
N ASP A 262 11.53 3.18 21.21
CA ASP A 262 12.35 4.40 21.08
C ASP A 262 12.73 4.67 19.61
N ALA A 263 13.16 3.64 18.88
CA ALA A 263 13.55 3.74 17.47
C ALA A 263 12.39 4.17 16.55
N VAL A 264 11.14 3.96 16.96
CA VAL A 264 9.97 4.41 16.19
C VAL A 264 9.33 5.68 16.77
N GLY A 265 9.96 6.35 17.73
CA GLY A 265 9.55 7.63 18.28
C GLY A 265 8.52 7.56 19.42
N PHE A 266 8.43 6.44 20.15
CA PHE A 266 7.67 6.37 21.40
C PHE A 266 8.60 6.54 22.61
N HIS A 267 8.46 7.64 23.34
CA HIS A 267 9.26 7.93 24.53
C HIS A 267 8.76 7.27 25.82
N GLN A 268 7.60 6.62 25.78
CA GLN A 268 7.00 5.95 26.94
C GLN A 268 6.56 4.54 26.60
N MET A 269 7.19 3.53 27.18
CA MET A 269 6.88 2.11 26.98
C MET A 269 5.41 1.76 27.28
N SER A 270 4.86 2.35 28.33
CA SER A 270 3.44 2.13 28.72
C SER A 270 2.48 2.61 27.63
N HIS A 271 2.75 3.78 27.06
CA HIS A 271 1.98 4.34 25.95
C HIS A 271 2.13 3.49 24.69
N PHE A 272 3.37 3.12 24.33
CA PHE A 272 3.63 2.21 23.22
C PHE A 272 2.87 0.90 23.37
N GLY A 273 3.02 0.19 24.49
CA GLY A 273 2.39 -1.10 24.75
C GLY A 273 0.86 -1.03 24.67
N LYS A 274 0.25 0.04 25.21
CA LYS A 274 -1.19 0.29 25.11
C LYS A 274 -1.64 0.47 23.67
N CYS A 275 -1.03 1.42 22.95
CA CYS A 275 -1.39 1.71 21.55
C CYS A 275 -1.15 0.49 20.64
N PHE A 276 -0.06 -0.24 20.86
CA PHE A 276 0.26 -1.44 20.09
C PHE A 276 -0.79 -2.54 20.30
N LYS A 277 -1.18 -2.79 21.56
CA LYS A 277 -2.22 -3.77 21.88
C LYS A 277 -3.60 -3.39 21.34
N GLU A 278 -3.97 -2.11 21.44
CA GLU A 278 -5.21 -1.59 20.86
C GLU A 278 -5.24 -1.77 19.34
N LYS A 279 -4.09 -1.65 18.67
CA LYS A 279 -3.95 -1.78 17.23
C LYS A 279 -3.92 -3.22 16.73
N THR A 280 -3.14 -4.09 17.38
CA THR A 280 -2.84 -5.45 16.90
C THR A 280 -3.60 -6.54 17.62
N GLY A 281 -4.33 -6.20 18.68
CA GLY A 281 -5.06 -7.15 19.54
C GLY A 281 -4.19 -7.85 20.59
N CYS A 282 -2.85 -7.76 20.52
CA CYS A 282 -1.94 -8.43 21.45
C CYS A 282 -0.77 -7.52 21.86
N SER A 283 -0.02 -7.91 22.89
CA SER A 283 1.16 -7.15 23.32
C SER A 283 2.30 -7.26 22.30
N PRO A 284 3.26 -6.30 22.27
CA PRO A 284 4.44 -6.40 21.40
C PRO A 284 5.21 -7.70 21.57
N LYS A 285 5.32 -8.21 22.81
CA LYS A 285 5.97 -9.49 23.12
C LYS A 285 5.23 -10.67 22.50
N ALA A 286 3.91 -10.75 22.74
CA ALA A 286 3.08 -11.81 22.16
C ALA A 286 3.06 -11.75 20.62
N TYR A 287 3.08 -10.54 20.05
CA TYR A 287 3.16 -10.36 18.60
C TYR A 287 4.44 -10.96 18.02
N ARG A 288 5.60 -10.72 18.65
CA ARG A 288 6.88 -11.31 18.24
C ARG A 288 6.88 -12.84 18.37
N GLU A 289 6.33 -13.37 19.46
CA GLU A 289 6.28 -14.82 19.72
C GLU A 289 5.38 -15.56 18.71
N MET A 290 4.26 -14.96 18.29
CA MET A 290 3.36 -15.53 17.27
C MET A 290 4.03 -15.64 15.89
N GLU A 291 4.97 -14.76 15.58
CA GLU A 291 5.66 -14.75 14.28
C GLU A 291 6.86 -15.71 14.25
N ASN A 292 7.46 -15.99 15.40
CA ASN A 292 8.61 -16.91 15.54
C ASN A 292 8.18 -18.38 15.70
N ASN A 293 6.90 -18.67 15.88
CA ASN A 293 6.30 -20.02 15.94
C ASN A 293 5.15 -20.11 14.94
N PRO A 294 5.42 -20.45 13.65
CA PRO A 294 4.39 -20.63 12.63
C PRO A 294 3.51 -21.85 12.85
#